data_150bfe65e22c8f62bda2083fe3a2871e
#
_entry.id   150bfe65e22c8f62bda2083fe3a2871e
#
_cell.length_a   1.000
_cell.length_b   1.000
_cell.length_c   1.000
_cell.angle_alpha   90.00
_cell.angle_beta   90.00
_cell.angle_gamma   90.00
#
_symmetry.space_group_name_H-M   'P 1'
#
loop_
_entity.id
_entity.type
_entity.pdbx_description
1 polymer ?
#
loop_
_entity_poly.entity_id
_entity_poly.type
_entity_poly.pdbx_seq_one_letter_code
_entity_poly.pdbx_strand_id
1 'polypeptide(L)'
;ILRCLVGSEMCIRDRYLCRATHFRPEQEYYICSTYRKDRALCTTHSIRRVILEEIVLQNLREAIQYVTQYEDDFVQRAADHSLRERDKELAQKKDVLAKSEKRIAELDVIFKRLYEDNITGKLSDDRFIKLSHDYEQEQQQLKDVVERLRQDVKQQEKQKMNVSSFISAVKKYTDMQTLDAAVLREFVEKIYISDVYTPDENEPRVKVRDIQIVYNFIGAFDFEEAREQSQAAKKIKKIGVA
;
A
#
# COMPACT_ATOMS: atom_id res chain seq x y z
N ILE A 1 19.04 11.99 -2.48
CA ILE A 1 18.10 11.09 -3.20
C ILE A 1 17.02 10.60 -2.25
N LEU A 2 17.38 10.05 -1.08
CA LEU A 2 16.47 9.46 -0.09
C LEU A 2 15.69 10.46 0.80
N ARG A 3 15.88 11.75 0.64
CA ARG A 3 15.47 12.78 1.61
C ARG A 3 13.97 12.81 1.94
N CYS A 4 13.11 12.47 1.00
CA CYS A 4 11.64 12.48 1.16
C CYS A 4 11.04 11.11 1.48
N LEU A 5 11.83 10.03 1.39
CA LEU A 5 11.35 8.66 1.50
C LEU A 5 11.61 8.03 2.87
N VAL A 6 12.46 8.65 3.71
CA VAL A 6 12.90 8.06 4.96
C VAL A 6 12.09 8.60 6.13
N GLY A 7 11.34 7.74 6.79
CA GLY A 7 10.56 8.00 8.00
C GLY A 7 10.98 7.11 9.18
N SER A 8 10.32 7.27 10.30
CA SER A 8 10.43 6.41 11.49
C SER A 8 9.04 6.20 12.07
N GLU A 9 8.73 5.00 12.54
CA GLU A 9 7.43 4.71 13.18
C GLU A 9 7.17 5.57 14.41
N MET A 10 8.24 5.94 15.14
CA MET A 10 8.16 6.78 16.33
C MET A 10 8.20 8.29 16.03
N CYS A 11 8.63 8.68 14.83
CA CYS A 11 8.74 10.08 14.42
C CYS A 11 7.77 10.36 13.26
N ILE A 12 6.73 11.14 13.52
CA ILE A 12 5.70 11.55 12.54
C ILE A 12 6.28 12.40 11.39
N ARG A 13 7.59 12.70 11.38
CA ARG A 13 8.23 13.62 10.44
C ARG A 13 9.44 13.00 9.75
N ASP A 14 9.73 13.49 8.55
CA ASP A 14 10.85 13.10 7.70
C ASP A 14 12.21 13.26 8.39
N ARG A 15 13.20 12.50 7.92
CA ARG A 15 14.57 12.64 8.36
C ARG A 15 15.26 13.79 7.60
N TYR A 16 16.16 14.46 8.29
CA TYR A 16 16.96 15.53 7.73
C TYR A 16 18.37 15.02 7.37
N LEU A 17 18.81 15.28 6.14
CA LEU A 17 20.18 14.97 5.72
C LEU A 17 21.15 16.03 6.25
N CYS A 18 22.05 15.60 7.13
CA CYS A 18 23.17 16.39 7.61
C CYS A 18 24.37 16.22 6.68
N ARG A 19 24.75 17.30 6.03
CA ARG A 19 25.95 17.39 5.20
C ARG A 19 26.58 18.78 5.34
N ALA A 20 27.89 18.85 5.17
CA ALA A 20 28.63 20.09 5.15
C ALA A 20 29.65 20.05 4.01
N THR A 21 30.15 21.19 3.57
CA THR A 21 31.12 21.31 2.46
C THR A 21 32.43 20.55 2.71
N HIS A 22 32.80 20.38 3.97
CA HIS A 22 33.98 19.63 4.40
C HIS A 22 33.73 18.17 4.72
N PHE A 23 32.46 17.69 4.65
CA PHE A 23 32.15 16.30 4.90
C PHE A 23 32.50 15.45 3.69
N ARG A 24 33.15 14.31 3.95
CA ARG A 24 33.23 13.23 2.96
C ARG A 24 31.88 12.54 2.84
N PRO A 25 31.55 11.87 1.72
CA PRO A 25 30.30 11.16 1.55
C PRO A 25 29.97 10.20 2.70
N GLU A 26 30.98 9.53 3.28
CA GLU A 26 30.86 8.58 4.38
C GLU A 26 30.50 9.25 5.72
N GLN A 27 30.66 10.55 5.83
CA GLN A 27 30.34 11.33 7.02
C GLN A 27 28.94 11.91 6.98
N GLU A 28 28.28 11.91 5.81
CA GLU A 28 26.91 12.36 5.68
C GLU A 28 25.95 11.38 6.34
N TYR A 29 24.94 11.89 7.04
CA TYR A 29 23.98 11.09 7.77
C TYR A 29 22.58 11.70 7.79
N TYR A 30 21.58 10.83 7.94
CA TYR A 30 20.20 11.22 8.19
C TYR A 30 19.95 11.26 9.69
N ILE A 31 19.29 12.32 10.17
CA ILE A 31 18.87 12.48 11.56
C ILE A 31 17.37 12.78 11.63
N CYS A 32 16.72 12.35 12.71
CA CYS A 32 15.32 12.66 12.97
C CYS A 32 15.07 14.18 13.00
N SER A 33 14.08 14.64 12.27
CA SER A 33 13.71 16.06 12.21
C SER A 33 13.15 16.56 13.54
N THR A 34 12.44 15.71 14.27
CA THR A 34 11.90 16.02 15.61
C THR A 34 13.03 16.21 16.61
N TYR A 35 13.97 15.27 16.70
CA TYR A 35 15.13 15.39 17.57
C TYR A 35 15.98 16.64 17.28
N ARG A 36 16.12 16.98 15.99
CA ARG A 36 16.86 18.18 15.59
C ARG A 36 16.18 19.47 16.03
N LYS A 37 14.85 19.49 16.08
CA LYS A 37 14.06 20.66 16.51
C LYS A 37 13.99 20.77 18.02
N ASP A 38 13.71 19.65 18.66
CA ASP A 38 13.55 19.56 20.11
C ASP A 38 14.04 18.19 20.62
N ARG A 39 15.14 18.21 21.38
CA ARG A 39 15.77 17.00 21.94
C ARG A 39 14.95 16.35 23.03
N ALA A 40 13.98 17.04 23.63
CA ALA A 40 13.12 16.50 24.65
C ALA A 40 11.99 15.63 24.06
N LEU A 41 11.62 15.86 22.79
CA LEU A 41 10.52 15.16 22.12
C LEU A 41 10.93 13.85 21.45
N CYS A 42 12.22 13.57 21.30
CA CYS A 42 12.69 12.36 20.60
C CYS A 42 14.11 12.02 20.99
N THR A 43 14.47 10.73 20.90
CA THR A 43 15.84 10.25 21.11
C THR A 43 16.71 10.47 19.86
N THR A 44 18.03 10.27 19.98
CA THR A 44 18.96 10.45 18.86
C THR A 44 18.87 9.27 17.92
N HIS A 45 18.22 9.46 16.75
CA HIS A 45 18.22 8.46 15.68
C HIS A 45 18.96 9.01 14.46
N SER A 46 20.09 8.44 14.15
CA SER A 46 20.86 8.79 12.96
C SER A 46 21.30 7.55 12.21
N ILE A 47 21.39 7.62 10.90
CA ILE A 47 21.94 6.58 10.05
C ILE A 47 22.82 7.20 8.97
N ARG A 48 23.99 6.62 8.71
CA ARG A 48 24.88 7.10 7.65
C ARG A 48 24.22 6.94 6.28
N ARG A 49 24.36 7.97 5.43
CA ARG A 49 23.77 7.99 4.10
C ARG A 49 24.22 6.80 3.25
N VAL A 50 25.54 6.55 3.23
CA VAL A 50 26.14 5.47 2.43
C VAL A 50 25.61 4.11 2.83
N ILE A 51 25.51 3.84 4.14
CA ILE A 51 24.98 2.56 4.66
C ILE A 51 23.52 2.38 4.26
N LEU A 52 22.69 3.42 4.39
CA LEU A 52 21.28 3.33 3.99
C LEU A 52 21.12 3.11 2.48
N GLU A 53 21.90 3.85 1.66
CA GLU A 53 21.87 3.68 0.21
C GLU A 53 22.31 2.27 -0.22
N GLU A 54 23.30 1.69 0.44
CA GLU A 54 23.77 0.33 0.19
C GLU A 54 22.71 -0.71 0.55
N ILE A 55 22.08 -0.59 1.73
CA ILE A 55 21.01 -1.49 2.16
C ILE A 55 19.84 -1.43 1.18
N VAL A 56 19.40 -0.24 0.78
CA VAL A 56 18.30 -0.07 -0.17
C VAL A 56 18.65 -0.66 -1.53
N LEU A 57 19.86 -0.43 -2.01
CA LEU A 57 20.34 -0.98 -3.28
C LEU A 57 20.37 -2.51 -3.26
N GLN A 58 20.85 -3.09 -2.17
CA GLN A 58 20.89 -4.55 -2.01
C GLN A 58 19.49 -5.14 -1.98
N ASN A 59 18.58 -4.57 -1.19
CA ASN A 59 17.19 -5.02 -1.13
C ASN A 59 16.49 -4.92 -2.49
N LEU A 60 16.72 -3.84 -3.25
CA LEU A 60 16.17 -3.72 -4.60
C LEU A 60 16.72 -4.77 -5.56
N ARG A 61 18.02 -5.09 -5.47
CA ARG A 61 18.64 -6.17 -6.28
C ARG A 61 18.03 -7.53 -5.94
N GLU A 62 17.83 -7.81 -4.66
CA GLU A 62 17.19 -9.04 -4.19
C GLU A 62 15.73 -9.14 -4.67
N ALA A 63 14.98 -8.02 -4.59
CA ALA A 63 13.64 -7.93 -5.12
C ALA A 63 13.59 -8.21 -6.63
N ILE A 64 14.45 -7.56 -7.40
CA ILE A 64 14.54 -7.76 -8.86
C ILE A 64 14.91 -9.21 -9.19
N GLN A 65 15.92 -9.76 -8.50
CA GLN A 65 16.35 -11.14 -8.71
C GLN A 65 15.26 -12.14 -8.39
N TYR A 66 14.56 -11.95 -7.26
CA TYR A 66 13.46 -12.82 -6.85
C TYR A 66 12.31 -12.78 -7.87
N VAL A 67 11.84 -11.60 -8.24
CA VAL A 67 10.74 -11.46 -9.21
C VAL A 67 11.12 -12.00 -10.59
N THR A 68 12.37 -11.79 -11.04
CA THR A 68 12.84 -12.33 -12.32
C THR A 68 12.91 -13.85 -12.32
N GLN A 69 13.33 -14.45 -11.20
CA GLN A 69 13.53 -15.89 -11.08
C GLN A 69 12.25 -16.66 -10.73
N TYR A 70 11.31 -16.02 -10.04
CA TYR A 70 10.11 -16.61 -9.47
C TYR A 70 8.85 -15.76 -9.76
N GLU A 71 8.69 -15.26 -11.00
CA GLU A 71 7.59 -14.35 -11.37
C GLU A 71 6.22 -14.93 -11.00
N ASP A 72 5.95 -16.20 -11.35
CA ASP A 72 4.66 -16.83 -11.03
C ASP A 72 4.43 -16.97 -9.51
N ASP A 73 5.47 -17.34 -8.76
CA ASP A 73 5.40 -17.47 -7.31
C ASP A 73 5.24 -16.11 -6.63
N PHE A 74 5.92 -15.07 -7.13
CA PHE A 74 5.74 -13.70 -6.70
C PHE A 74 4.31 -13.22 -6.96
N VAL A 75 3.78 -13.43 -8.17
CA VAL A 75 2.38 -13.10 -8.49
C VAL A 75 1.43 -13.84 -7.57
N GLN A 76 1.67 -15.13 -7.32
CA GLN A 76 0.87 -15.89 -6.36
C GLN A 76 0.97 -15.33 -4.95
N ARG A 77 2.15 -15.06 -4.43
CA ARG A 77 2.35 -14.53 -3.06
C ARG A 77 1.88 -13.09 -2.89
N ALA A 78 2.21 -12.22 -3.82
CA ALA A 78 1.63 -10.89 -3.88
C ALA A 78 0.12 -10.94 -4.11
N ALA A 79 -0.37 -12.06 -4.63
CA ALA A 79 -1.75 -12.42 -4.89
C ALA A 79 -2.33 -13.42 -3.87
N ASP A 80 -1.53 -14.15 -3.11
CA ASP A 80 -1.98 -15.24 -2.26
C ASP A 80 -2.65 -14.75 -0.98
N HIS A 81 -3.59 -15.46 -0.54
CA HIS A 81 -4.48 -15.24 0.60
C HIS A 81 -5.37 -14.00 0.54
N SER A 82 -4.90 -12.89 -0.02
CA SER A 82 -5.65 -11.64 -0.07
C SER A 82 -6.46 -11.47 -1.36
N LEU A 83 -6.02 -12.02 -2.49
CA LEU A 83 -6.63 -11.70 -3.78
C LEU A 83 -7.81 -12.59 -4.15
N ARG A 84 -7.80 -13.89 -3.86
CA ARG A 84 -8.99 -14.72 -4.14
C ARG A 84 -10.18 -14.29 -3.30
N GLU A 85 -9.97 -13.98 -2.03
CA GLU A 85 -11.01 -13.40 -1.18
C GLU A 85 -11.32 -11.95 -1.60
N ARG A 86 -10.30 -11.14 -1.87
CA ARG A 86 -10.49 -9.76 -2.37
C ARG A 86 -11.13 -9.71 -3.75
N ASP A 87 -10.81 -10.60 -4.67
CA ASP A 87 -11.47 -10.67 -5.97
C ASP A 87 -12.94 -11.07 -5.83
N LYS A 88 -13.27 -11.98 -4.91
CA LYS A 88 -14.67 -12.29 -4.55
C LYS A 88 -15.35 -11.10 -3.89
N GLU A 89 -14.70 -10.47 -2.92
CA GLU A 89 -15.22 -9.26 -2.28
C GLU A 89 -15.38 -8.11 -3.27
N LEU A 90 -14.43 -7.90 -4.17
CA LEU A 90 -14.50 -6.88 -5.21
C LEU A 90 -15.65 -7.16 -6.17
N ALA A 91 -15.83 -8.42 -6.59
CA ALA A 91 -16.95 -8.83 -7.42
C ALA A 91 -18.30 -8.63 -6.71
N GLN A 92 -18.37 -8.98 -5.43
CA GLN A 92 -19.57 -8.74 -4.61
C GLN A 92 -19.85 -7.25 -4.44
N LYS A 93 -18.84 -6.44 -4.14
CA LYS A 93 -18.98 -4.98 -4.03
C LYS A 93 -19.46 -4.34 -5.33
N LYS A 94 -18.94 -4.78 -6.49
CA LYS A 94 -19.40 -4.34 -7.81
C LYS A 94 -20.86 -4.74 -8.09
N ASP A 95 -21.26 -5.93 -7.70
CA ASP A 95 -22.65 -6.39 -7.86
C ASP A 95 -23.60 -5.58 -6.99
N VAL A 96 -23.25 -5.36 -5.71
CA VAL A 96 -24.03 -4.50 -4.80
C VAL A 96 -24.08 -3.07 -5.32
N LEU A 97 -22.98 -2.53 -5.83
CA LEU A 97 -22.93 -1.19 -6.41
C LEU A 97 -23.89 -1.07 -7.59
N ALA A 98 -23.84 -2.01 -8.54
CA ALA A 98 -24.72 -2.02 -9.71
C ALA A 98 -26.22 -2.16 -9.32
N LYS A 99 -26.52 -3.00 -8.33
CA LYS A 99 -27.90 -3.15 -7.81
C LYS A 99 -28.39 -1.87 -7.13
N SER A 100 -27.53 -1.21 -6.34
CA SER A 100 -27.87 0.04 -5.66
C SER A 100 -28.09 1.18 -6.66
N GLU A 101 -27.23 1.30 -7.68
CA GLU A 101 -27.40 2.29 -8.75
C GLU A 101 -28.70 2.06 -9.56
N LYS A 102 -28.99 0.80 -9.87
CA LYS A 102 -30.26 0.43 -10.52
C LYS A 102 -31.46 0.79 -9.66
N ARG A 103 -31.41 0.52 -8.36
CA ARG A 103 -32.49 0.85 -7.43
C ARG A 103 -32.73 2.35 -7.31
N ILE A 104 -31.66 3.15 -7.29
CA ILE A 104 -31.78 4.62 -7.33
C ILE A 104 -32.51 5.09 -8.57
N ALA A 105 -32.16 4.54 -9.75
CA ALA A 105 -32.83 4.88 -10.99
C ALA A 105 -34.31 4.44 -11.01
N GLU A 106 -34.65 3.29 -10.40
CA GLU A 106 -36.03 2.85 -10.23
C GLU A 106 -36.81 3.80 -9.32
N LEU A 107 -36.21 4.26 -8.23
CA LEU A 107 -36.81 5.24 -7.32
C LEU A 107 -37.12 6.57 -8.03
N ASP A 108 -36.23 7.04 -8.90
CA ASP A 108 -36.49 8.24 -9.70
C ASP A 108 -37.72 8.09 -10.59
N VAL A 109 -37.92 6.91 -11.17
CA VAL A 109 -39.14 6.61 -11.98
C VAL A 109 -40.39 6.53 -11.09
N ILE A 110 -40.27 5.92 -9.91
CA ILE A 110 -41.38 5.81 -8.95
C ILE A 110 -41.79 7.20 -8.47
N PHE A 111 -40.84 8.07 -8.15
CA PHE A 111 -41.10 9.47 -7.76
C PHE A 111 -41.91 10.21 -8.81
N LYS A 112 -41.51 10.07 -10.07
CA LYS A 112 -42.22 10.71 -11.17
C LYS A 112 -43.67 10.24 -11.26
N ARG A 113 -43.91 8.93 -11.11
CA ARG A 113 -45.27 8.36 -11.11
C ARG A 113 -46.08 8.83 -9.91
N LEU A 114 -45.49 8.83 -8.73
CA LEU A 114 -46.17 9.32 -7.52
C LEU A 114 -46.63 10.78 -7.66
N TYR A 115 -45.80 11.61 -8.25
CA TYR A 115 -46.13 12.98 -8.53
C TYR A 115 -47.29 13.11 -9.52
N GLU A 116 -47.27 12.34 -10.63
CA GLU A 116 -48.35 12.30 -11.62
C GLU A 116 -49.66 11.78 -11.03
N ASP A 117 -49.63 10.75 -10.20
CA ASP A 117 -50.82 10.17 -9.55
C ASP A 117 -51.39 11.11 -8.47
N ASN A 118 -50.57 11.87 -7.77
CA ASN A 118 -51.03 12.90 -6.84
C ASN A 118 -51.74 14.04 -7.57
N ILE A 119 -51.16 14.58 -8.65
CA ILE A 119 -51.77 15.67 -9.44
C ILE A 119 -53.09 15.22 -10.08
N THR A 120 -53.20 13.95 -10.50
CA THR A 120 -54.41 13.43 -11.11
C THR A 120 -55.47 13.01 -10.07
N GLY A 121 -55.21 13.19 -8.78
CA GLY A 121 -56.10 12.87 -7.68
C GLY A 121 -56.28 11.38 -7.39
N LYS A 122 -55.47 10.50 -8.01
CA LYS A 122 -55.44 9.06 -7.72
C LYS A 122 -54.78 8.75 -6.38
N LEU A 123 -53.86 9.63 -5.94
CA LEU A 123 -53.13 9.49 -4.68
C LEU A 123 -53.43 10.71 -3.81
N SER A 124 -53.84 10.51 -2.55
CA SER A 124 -54.08 11.59 -1.62
C SER A 124 -52.77 12.26 -1.16
N ASP A 125 -52.82 13.52 -0.80
CA ASP A 125 -51.66 14.31 -0.36
C ASP A 125 -50.95 13.68 0.85
N ASP A 126 -51.70 13.17 1.84
CA ASP A 126 -51.12 12.51 3.01
C ASP A 126 -50.31 11.26 2.65
N ARG A 127 -50.83 10.46 1.70
CA ARG A 127 -50.11 9.27 1.20
C ARG A 127 -48.91 9.64 0.35
N PHE A 128 -49.06 10.69 -0.47
CA PHE A 128 -47.95 11.21 -1.27
C PHE A 128 -46.79 11.68 -0.37
N ILE A 129 -47.08 12.49 0.65
CA ILE A 129 -46.06 13.00 1.58
C ILE A 129 -45.33 11.85 2.27
N LYS A 130 -46.07 10.86 2.77
CA LYS A 130 -45.49 9.71 3.46
C LYS A 130 -44.61 8.87 2.54
N LEU A 131 -45.09 8.49 1.37
CA LEU A 131 -44.35 7.66 0.41
C LEU A 131 -43.16 8.40 -0.13
N SER A 132 -43.28 9.71 -0.43
CA SER A 132 -42.16 10.52 -0.87
C SER A 132 -41.04 10.56 0.18
N HIS A 133 -41.39 10.76 1.44
CA HIS A 133 -40.43 10.77 2.54
C HIS A 133 -39.70 9.42 2.67
N ASP A 134 -40.44 8.31 2.65
CA ASP A 134 -39.87 6.98 2.78
C ASP A 134 -38.89 6.66 1.60
N TYR A 135 -39.27 7.00 0.37
CA TYR A 135 -38.42 6.80 -0.80
C TYR A 135 -37.23 7.76 -0.85
N GLU A 136 -37.38 8.99 -0.40
CA GLU A 136 -36.26 9.94 -0.26
C GLU A 136 -35.21 9.43 0.72
N GLN A 137 -35.64 8.87 1.86
CA GLN A 137 -34.74 8.27 2.83
C GLN A 137 -34.01 7.05 2.24
N GLU A 138 -34.74 6.15 1.55
CA GLU A 138 -34.13 4.99 0.86
C GLU A 138 -33.10 5.47 -0.16
N GLN A 139 -33.43 6.46 -0.97
CA GLN A 139 -32.56 6.98 -2.00
C GLN A 139 -31.29 7.60 -1.41
N GLN A 140 -31.40 8.35 -0.31
CA GLN A 140 -30.26 8.95 0.35
C GLN A 140 -29.32 7.89 0.94
N GLN A 141 -29.88 6.88 1.61
CA GLN A 141 -29.10 5.75 2.13
C GLN A 141 -28.35 5.00 1.02
N LEU A 142 -29.00 4.75 -0.10
CA LEU A 142 -28.39 4.11 -1.26
C LEU A 142 -27.29 4.97 -1.89
N LYS A 143 -27.45 6.29 -1.97
CA LYS A 143 -26.42 7.21 -2.45
C LYS A 143 -25.18 7.17 -1.57
N ASP A 144 -25.34 7.14 -0.25
CA ASP A 144 -24.23 7.05 0.69
C ASP A 144 -23.49 5.69 0.57
N VAL A 145 -24.22 4.61 0.33
CA VAL A 145 -23.65 3.28 0.10
C VAL A 145 -22.87 3.25 -1.23
N VAL A 146 -23.45 3.80 -2.30
CA VAL A 146 -22.83 3.88 -3.63
C VAL A 146 -21.51 4.65 -3.57
N GLU A 147 -21.49 5.80 -2.88
CA GLU A 147 -20.27 6.62 -2.78
C GLU A 147 -19.15 5.86 -2.05
N ARG A 148 -19.45 5.21 -0.91
CA ARG A 148 -18.47 4.37 -0.18
C ARG A 148 -17.97 3.21 -1.04
N LEU A 149 -18.88 2.47 -1.68
CA LEU A 149 -18.51 1.33 -2.51
C LEU A 149 -17.67 1.74 -3.73
N ARG A 150 -17.95 2.88 -4.35
CA ARG A 150 -17.14 3.42 -5.45
C ARG A 150 -15.71 3.74 -5.01
N GLN A 151 -15.55 4.32 -3.83
CA GLN A 151 -14.23 4.61 -3.28
C GLN A 151 -13.46 3.32 -2.98
N ASP A 152 -14.10 2.34 -2.33
CA ASP A 152 -13.52 1.04 -2.02
C ASP A 152 -13.10 0.28 -3.28
N VAL A 153 -13.99 0.20 -4.29
CA VAL A 153 -13.71 -0.45 -5.59
C VAL A 153 -12.52 0.20 -6.27
N LYS A 154 -12.51 1.54 -6.34
CA LYS A 154 -11.42 2.31 -6.94
C LYS A 154 -10.08 2.06 -6.24
N GLN A 155 -10.09 1.98 -4.92
CA GLN A 155 -8.88 1.71 -4.13
C GLN A 155 -8.37 0.28 -4.36
N GLN A 156 -9.26 -0.71 -4.39
CA GLN A 156 -8.90 -2.11 -4.64
C GLN A 156 -8.40 -2.33 -6.08
N GLU A 157 -9.03 -1.70 -7.07
CA GLU A 157 -8.54 -1.73 -8.47
C GLU A 157 -7.17 -1.09 -8.63
N LYS A 158 -6.91 0.00 -7.93
CA LYS A 158 -5.60 0.65 -7.92
C LYS A 158 -4.51 -0.27 -7.34
N GLN A 159 -4.83 -1.03 -6.30
CA GLN A 159 -3.90 -2.03 -5.75
C GLN A 159 -3.61 -3.18 -6.72
N LYS A 160 -4.62 -3.64 -7.47
CA LYS A 160 -4.45 -4.71 -8.48
C LYS A 160 -3.57 -4.27 -9.66
N MET A 161 -3.68 -3.03 -10.13
CA MET A 161 -2.79 -2.45 -11.14
C MET A 161 -1.32 -2.37 -10.66
N ASN A 162 -1.11 -2.32 -9.35
CA ASN A 162 0.20 -2.09 -8.78
C ASN A 162 1.16 -3.29 -8.95
N VAL A 163 0.70 -4.54 -8.80
CA VAL A 163 1.56 -5.73 -8.95
C VAL A 163 2.10 -5.85 -10.38
N SER A 164 1.24 -5.68 -11.39
CA SER A 164 1.67 -5.70 -12.80
C SER A 164 2.64 -4.56 -13.13
N SER A 165 2.43 -3.38 -12.52
CA SER A 165 3.32 -2.24 -12.66
C SER A 165 4.68 -2.49 -12.03
N PHE A 166 4.72 -3.18 -10.87
CA PHE A 166 5.97 -3.57 -10.22
C PHE A 166 6.76 -4.54 -11.09
N ILE A 167 6.13 -5.59 -11.63
CA ILE A 167 6.77 -6.54 -12.55
C ILE A 167 7.32 -5.84 -13.78
N SER A 168 6.57 -4.90 -14.35
CA SER A 168 7.02 -4.11 -15.51
C SER A 168 8.23 -3.25 -15.18
N ALA A 169 8.26 -2.65 -13.99
CA ALA A 169 9.42 -1.90 -13.50
C ALA A 169 10.62 -2.82 -13.29
N VAL A 170 10.43 -4.00 -12.68
CA VAL A 170 11.50 -5.01 -12.52
C VAL A 170 12.11 -5.41 -13.86
N LYS A 171 11.29 -5.69 -14.86
CA LYS A 171 11.77 -6.07 -16.21
C LYS A 171 12.57 -4.97 -16.91
N LYS A 172 12.33 -3.72 -16.55
CA LYS A 172 13.07 -2.55 -17.08
C LYS A 172 14.46 -2.39 -16.45
N TYR A 173 14.63 -2.84 -15.19
CA TYR A 173 15.85 -2.64 -14.39
C TYR A 173 16.53 -3.95 -13.99
N THR A 174 16.78 -4.83 -14.95
CA THR A 174 17.35 -6.17 -14.70
C THR A 174 18.79 -6.18 -14.19
N ASP A 175 19.58 -5.12 -14.46
CA ASP A 175 20.97 -4.99 -13.99
C ASP A 175 21.21 -3.62 -13.35
N MET A 176 20.92 -3.52 -12.05
CA MET A 176 21.05 -2.29 -11.28
C MET A 176 22.42 -2.22 -10.59
N GLN A 177 23.32 -1.42 -11.13
CA GLN A 177 24.66 -1.22 -10.55
C GLN A 177 24.69 -0.11 -9.49
N THR A 178 23.89 0.93 -9.67
CA THR A 178 23.87 2.10 -8.79
C THR A 178 22.44 2.54 -8.48
N LEU A 179 22.25 3.08 -7.27
CA LEU A 179 20.98 3.63 -6.84
C LEU A 179 20.86 5.07 -7.33
N ASP A 180 19.98 5.31 -8.29
CA ASP A 180 19.66 6.65 -8.75
C ASP A 180 18.30 7.15 -8.23
N ALA A 181 18.01 8.44 -8.42
CA ALA A 181 16.77 9.04 -7.96
C ALA A 181 15.55 8.58 -8.74
N ALA A 182 15.70 8.17 -10.00
CA ALA A 182 14.60 7.69 -10.82
C ALA A 182 14.16 6.30 -10.36
N VAL A 183 15.13 5.41 -10.17
CA VAL A 183 14.93 4.06 -9.64
C VAL A 183 14.24 4.11 -8.27
N LEU A 184 14.76 4.92 -7.35
CA LEU A 184 14.15 5.06 -6.03
C LEU A 184 12.70 5.50 -6.09
N ARG A 185 12.37 6.50 -6.90
CA ARG A 185 10.98 6.98 -7.03
C ARG A 185 10.07 5.96 -7.70
N GLU A 186 10.60 5.12 -8.57
CA GLU A 186 9.82 4.10 -9.27
C GLU A 186 9.51 2.92 -8.33
N PHE A 187 10.44 2.52 -7.46
CA PHE A 187 10.28 1.33 -6.63
C PHE A 187 9.88 1.60 -5.18
N VAL A 188 10.37 2.68 -4.57
CA VAL A 188 10.26 2.90 -3.13
C VAL A 188 9.25 4.00 -2.80
N GLU A 189 8.23 3.64 -2.05
CA GLU A 189 7.26 4.59 -1.49
C GLU A 189 7.81 5.24 -0.23
N LYS A 190 8.31 4.41 0.71
CA LYS A 190 8.77 4.86 2.02
C LYS A 190 9.77 3.89 2.63
N ILE A 191 10.65 4.41 3.48
CA ILE A 191 11.60 3.62 4.26
C ILE A 191 11.40 3.96 5.73
N TYR A 192 11.04 2.95 6.53
CA TYR A 192 10.98 3.05 7.98
C TYR A 192 12.28 2.57 8.59
N ILE A 193 12.76 3.28 9.59
CA ILE A 193 14.01 2.96 10.30
C ILE A 193 13.69 2.98 11.79
N SER A 194 13.80 1.82 12.45
CA SER A 194 13.60 1.68 13.90
C SER A 194 14.67 2.40 14.71
N ASP A 195 14.45 2.47 16.01
CA ASP A 195 15.50 2.80 16.95
C ASP A 195 16.52 1.66 17.06
N VAL A 196 17.69 2.00 17.56
CA VAL A 196 18.71 1.00 17.85
C VAL A 196 18.30 0.26 19.10
N TYR A 197 18.25 -1.05 19.05
CA TYR A 197 17.97 -1.91 20.19
C TYR A 197 19.00 -3.04 20.30
N THR A 198 19.02 -3.69 21.45
CA THR A 198 19.88 -4.84 21.72
C THR A 198 19.01 -6.09 21.69
N PRO A 199 19.17 -6.99 20.70
CA PRO A 199 18.30 -8.16 20.53
C PRO A 199 18.50 -9.21 21.63
N ASP A 200 19.71 -9.33 22.19
CA ASP A 200 20.05 -10.25 23.27
C ASP A 200 20.68 -9.49 24.43
N GLU A 201 20.08 -9.63 25.61
CA GLU A 201 20.59 -9.02 26.85
C GLU A 201 21.97 -9.56 27.25
N ASN A 202 22.32 -10.78 26.83
CA ASN A 202 23.61 -11.39 27.06
C ASN A 202 24.72 -10.83 26.17
N GLU A 203 24.35 -10.18 25.05
CA GLU A 203 25.27 -9.53 24.11
C GLU A 203 25.05 -8.01 24.03
N PRO A 204 25.27 -7.24 25.07
CA PRO A 204 24.93 -5.81 25.14
C PRO A 204 25.71 -4.93 24.15
N ARG A 205 26.76 -5.48 23.52
CA ARG A 205 27.57 -4.78 22.51
C ARG A 205 26.96 -4.87 21.11
N VAL A 206 26.09 -5.86 20.85
CA VAL A 206 25.41 -6.03 19.58
C VAL A 206 24.22 -5.10 19.56
N LYS A 207 24.28 -4.11 18.69
CA LYS A 207 23.20 -3.14 18.48
C LYS A 207 22.63 -3.33 17.10
N VAL A 208 21.33 -3.56 17.02
CA VAL A 208 20.59 -3.83 15.80
C VAL A 208 19.60 -2.70 15.51
N ARG A 209 19.25 -2.56 14.28
CA ARG A 209 18.24 -1.62 13.81
C ARG A 209 17.50 -2.22 12.64
N ASP A 210 16.18 -2.20 12.68
CA ASP A 210 15.35 -2.67 11.59
C ASP A 210 15.14 -1.58 10.55
N ILE A 211 15.21 -1.96 9.30
CA ILE A 211 14.93 -1.10 8.16
C ILE A 211 13.87 -1.79 7.31
N GLN A 212 12.67 -1.20 7.28
CA GLN A 212 11.57 -1.70 6.48
C GLN A 212 11.40 -0.82 5.24
N ILE A 213 11.43 -1.44 4.06
CA ILE A 213 11.22 -0.76 2.80
C ILE A 213 9.79 -1.05 2.34
N VAL A 214 9.03 0.03 2.11
CA VAL A 214 7.70 -0.04 1.52
C VAL A 214 7.82 0.29 0.04
N TYR A 215 7.41 -0.63 -0.80
CA TYR A 215 7.49 -0.50 -2.25
C TYR A 215 6.23 0.11 -2.83
N ASN A 216 6.38 0.94 -3.86
CA ASN A 216 5.28 1.71 -4.47
C ASN A 216 4.07 0.87 -4.91
N PHE A 217 4.25 -0.40 -5.21
CA PHE A 217 3.21 -1.18 -5.87
C PHE A 217 2.72 -2.35 -5.03
N ILE A 218 3.52 -2.80 -4.10
CA ILE A 218 3.29 -4.03 -3.36
C ILE A 218 3.32 -3.84 -1.83
N GLY A 219 3.60 -2.64 -1.36
CA GLY A 219 3.72 -2.35 0.06
C GLY A 219 5.01 -2.92 0.68
N ALA A 220 4.94 -3.28 1.96
CA ALA A 220 6.03 -3.99 2.62
C ALA A 220 5.99 -5.47 2.22
N PHE A 221 7.03 -5.95 1.54
CA PHE A 221 7.17 -7.32 1.10
C PHE A 221 8.53 -7.85 1.52
N ASP A 222 8.56 -9.01 2.18
CA ASP A 222 9.79 -9.68 2.57
C ASP A 222 10.27 -10.62 1.45
N PHE A 223 11.23 -10.16 0.68
CA PHE A 223 11.81 -10.91 -0.44
C PHE A 223 12.74 -12.02 0.03
N GLU A 224 13.37 -11.90 1.19
CA GLU A 224 14.27 -12.91 1.74
C GLU A 224 13.48 -14.14 2.17
N GLU A 225 12.45 -13.96 3.01
CA GLU A 225 11.56 -15.03 3.43
C GLU A 225 10.88 -15.71 2.23
N ALA A 226 10.36 -14.93 1.29
CA ALA A 226 9.71 -15.45 0.09
C ALA A 226 10.67 -16.29 -0.76
N ARG A 227 11.93 -15.89 -0.90
CA ARG A 227 12.96 -16.61 -1.64
C ARG A 227 13.33 -17.93 -0.96
N GLU A 228 13.50 -17.95 0.36
CA GLU A 228 13.78 -19.16 1.11
C GLU A 228 12.67 -20.21 0.97
N GLN A 229 11.43 -19.79 1.11
CA GLN A 229 10.25 -20.64 0.96
C GLN A 229 10.14 -21.18 -0.48
N SER A 230 10.42 -20.38 -1.50
CA SER A 230 10.39 -20.80 -2.91
C SER A 230 11.49 -21.81 -3.23
N GLN A 231 12.68 -21.63 -2.65
CA GLN A 231 13.78 -22.58 -2.79
C GLN A 231 13.48 -23.91 -2.09
N ALA A 232 12.88 -23.87 -0.89
CA ALA A 232 12.47 -25.07 -0.16
C ALA A 232 11.41 -25.86 -0.94
N ALA A 233 10.41 -25.19 -1.50
CA ALA A 233 9.38 -25.82 -2.33
C ALA A 233 9.95 -26.48 -3.60
N LYS A 234 10.93 -25.86 -4.26
CA LYS A 234 11.63 -26.47 -5.41
C LYS A 234 12.46 -27.70 -5.03
N LYS A 235 13.10 -27.71 -3.84
CA LYS A 235 13.83 -28.88 -3.34
C LYS A 235 12.90 -30.07 -3.09
N ILE A 236 11.75 -29.83 -2.46
CA ILE A 236 10.74 -30.86 -2.18
C ILE A 236 10.20 -31.46 -3.49
N LYS A 237 9.87 -30.64 -4.49
CA LYS A 237 9.44 -31.13 -5.81
C LYS A 237 10.49 -31.97 -6.53
N LYS A 238 11.79 -31.67 -6.36
CA LYS A 238 12.87 -32.49 -6.94
C LYS A 238 13.04 -33.87 -6.27
N ILE A 239 12.75 -33.95 -4.97
CA ILE A 239 12.88 -35.22 -4.20
C ILE A 239 11.66 -36.11 -4.40
N GLY A 240 10.47 -35.54 -4.67
CA GLY A 240 9.22 -36.29 -4.88
C GLY A 240 9.02 -36.85 -6.31
N VAL A 241 9.97 -36.65 -7.21
CA VAL A 241 9.93 -37.13 -8.62
C VAL A 241 11.05 -38.20 -8.90
N ALA A 242 11.69 -38.69 -7.85
CA ALA A 242 12.68 -39.78 -7.95
C ALA A 242 12.10 -41.12 -7.51
#